data_1d56d8db13cb3a497b508df238aa19f8
#
_entry.id   1d56d8db13cb3a497b508df238aa19f8
#
_cell.length_a   1.000
_cell.length_b   1.000
_cell.length_c   1.000
_cell.angle_alpha   90.00
_cell.angle_beta   90.00
_cell.angle_gamma   90.00
#
_symmetry.space_group_name_H-M   'P 1'
#
loop_
_entity.id
_entity.type
_entity.pdbx_description
1 polymer ?
#
loop_
_entity_poly.entity_id
_entity_poly.type
_entity_poly.pdbx_seq_one_letter_code
_entity_poly.pdbx_strand_id
1 'polypeptide(L)'
;EQTKEHIILAKTLGIKQLAIIVNKMDVSKYDQKRYEEVKKELETILKSVGYKPAEMVFIPASAFKGDNIVKKSENMVWYHGPTVREQLDKFVAPEKPTNLPLRVAIQDVYNITGIGVVPVGKVEXXXXWRQSNCNAW
;
A
#
# COMPACT_ATOMS: atom_id res chain seq x y z
N GLU A 1 8.02 16.00 -2.22
CA GLU A 1 9.24 15.19 -2.03
C GLU A 1 8.92 13.87 -1.34
N GLN A 2 8.41 13.87 -0.11
CA GLN A 2 8.07 12.67 0.65
C GLN A 2 7.17 11.68 -0.10
N THR A 3 6.18 12.17 -0.83
CA THR A 3 5.28 11.31 -1.61
C THR A 3 6.06 10.46 -2.64
N LYS A 4 7.04 11.08 -3.30
CA LYS A 4 7.90 10.38 -4.27
C LYS A 4 8.71 9.27 -3.58
N GLU A 5 9.30 9.58 -2.43
CA GLU A 5 10.07 8.60 -1.63
C GLU A 5 9.21 7.41 -1.21
N HIS A 6 7.99 7.69 -0.73
CA HIS A 6 7.05 6.63 -0.33
C HIS A 6 6.61 5.77 -1.51
N ILE A 7 6.43 6.35 -2.69
CA ILE A 7 6.07 5.59 -3.92
C ILE A 7 7.24 4.67 -4.32
N ILE A 8 8.48 5.18 -4.26
CA ILE A 8 9.68 4.39 -4.55
C ILE A 8 9.80 3.23 -3.56
N LEU A 9 9.62 3.52 -2.27
CA LEU A 9 9.67 2.50 -1.21
C LEU A 9 8.59 1.43 -1.42
N ALA A 10 7.36 1.82 -1.72
CA ALA A 10 6.27 0.89 -2.00
C ALA A 10 6.60 -0.04 -3.17
N LYS A 11 7.22 0.50 -4.22
CA LYS A 11 7.64 -0.29 -5.38
C LYS A 11 8.75 -1.27 -5.02
N THR A 12 9.75 -0.82 -4.27
CA THR A 12 10.88 -1.64 -3.80
C THR A 12 10.38 -2.80 -2.93
N LEU A 13 9.37 -2.55 -2.10
CA LEU A 13 8.74 -3.57 -1.24
C LEU A 13 7.79 -4.49 -2.02
N GLY A 14 7.63 -4.28 -3.33
CA GLY A 14 6.83 -5.15 -4.19
C GLY A 14 5.31 -4.95 -4.07
N ILE A 15 4.87 -3.79 -3.58
CA ILE A 15 3.44 -3.47 -3.46
C ILE A 15 2.88 -3.28 -4.88
N LYS A 16 1.89 -4.09 -5.24
CA LYS A 16 1.30 -4.09 -6.59
C LYS A 16 0.02 -3.27 -6.68
N GLN A 17 -0.77 -3.24 -5.62
CA GLN A 17 -2.07 -2.56 -5.59
C GLN A 17 -1.96 -1.26 -4.79
N LEU A 18 -2.25 -0.14 -5.42
CA LEU A 18 -2.22 1.18 -4.80
C LEU A 18 -3.52 1.93 -5.11
N ALA A 19 -4.04 2.63 -4.11
CA ALA A 19 -5.05 3.65 -4.28
C ALA A 19 -4.46 4.98 -3.81
N ILE A 20 -4.68 6.02 -4.56
CA ILE A 20 -4.11 7.33 -4.30
C ILE A 20 -5.20 8.28 -3.84
N ILE A 21 -5.08 8.75 -2.62
CA ILE A 21 -6.06 9.66 -2.03
C ILE A 21 -5.48 11.08 -2.06
N VAL A 22 -6.14 11.96 -2.81
CA VAL A 22 -5.82 13.39 -2.83
C VAL A 22 -6.65 14.02 -1.72
N ASN A 23 -6.03 14.13 -0.55
CA ASN A 23 -6.70 14.59 0.67
C ASN A 23 -6.71 16.11 0.76
N LYS A 24 -7.49 16.64 1.72
CA LYS A 24 -7.63 18.07 2.04
C LYS A 24 -8.28 18.86 0.90
N MET A 25 -9.22 18.26 0.17
CA MET A 25 -9.96 18.94 -0.90
C MET A 25 -10.78 20.13 -0.37
N ASP A 26 -11.14 20.12 0.91
CA ASP A 26 -11.82 21.24 1.58
C ASP A 26 -10.97 22.52 1.56
N VAL A 27 -9.65 22.41 1.68
CA VAL A 27 -8.72 23.55 1.65
C VAL A 27 -8.72 24.20 0.25
N SER A 28 -8.81 23.39 -0.80
CA SER A 28 -8.90 23.86 -2.19
C SER A 28 -10.33 24.15 -2.64
N LYS A 29 -11.28 24.25 -1.70
CA LYS A 29 -12.71 24.50 -1.97
C LYS A 29 -13.30 23.50 -2.99
N TYR A 30 -12.80 22.24 -2.94
CA TYR A 30 -13.24 21.13 -3.79
C TYR A 30 -13.03 21.38 -5.29
N ASP A 31 -12.01 22.20 -5.63
CA ASP A 31 -11.72 22.59 -7.01
C ASP A 31 -11.23 21.41 -7.84
N GLN A 32 -11.94 21.11 -8.93
CA GLN A 32 -11.63 20.06 -9.88
C GLN A 32 -10.28 20.30 -10.58
N LYS A 33 -10.00 21.56 -10.97
CA LYS A 33 -8.74 21.90 -11.66
C LYS A 33 -7.53 21.56 -10.80
N ARG A 34 -7.58 21.94 -9.52
CA ARG A 34 -6.50 21.65 -8.58
C ARG A 34 -6.29 20.14 -8.41
N TYR A 35 -7.38 19.38 -8.33
CA TYR A 35 -7.31 17.92 -8.28
C TYR A 35 -6.62 17.34 -9.53
N GLU A 36 -7.00 17.81 -10.71
CA GLU A 36 -6.43 17.33 -11.99
C GLU A 36 -4.93 17.65 -12.11
N GLU A 37 -4.50 18.82 -11.64
CA GLU A 37 -3.08 19.18 -11.58
C GLU A 37 -2.28 18.19 -10.74
N VAL A 38 -2.73 17.98 -9.50
CA VAL A 38 -2.09 17.06 -8.54
C VAL A 38 -2.08 15.64 -9.11
N LYS A 39 -3.18 15.22 -9.72
CA LYS A 39 -3.30 13.89 -10.35
C LYS A 39 -2.24 13.72 -11.46
N LYS A 40 -2.09 14.70 -12.35
CA LYS A 40 -1.10 14.67 -13.45
C LYS A 40 0.33 14.58 -12.92
N GLU A 41 0.65 15.37 -11.88
CA GLU A 41 1.95 15.30 -11.23
C GLU A 41 2.24 13.91 -10.67
N LEU A 42 1.27 13.34 -9.97
CA LEU A 42 1.39 12.00 -9.38
C LEU A 42 1.50 10.92 -10.44
N GLU A 43 0.74 11.02 -11.54
CA GLU A 43 0.84 10.09 -12.67
C GLU A 43 2.26 10.10 -13.28
N THR A 44 2.87 11.26 -13.39
CA THR A 44 4.24 11.40 -13.90
C THR A 44 5.24 10.70 -12.96
N ILE A 45 5.10 10.92 -11.66
CA ILE A 45 5.95 10.28 -10.64
C ILE A 45 5.76 8.75 -10.67
N LEU A 46 4.52 8.28 -10.72
CA LEU A 46 4.21 6.84 -10.77
C LEU A 46 4.81 6.17 -12.00
N LYS A 47 4.72 6.82 -13.16
CA LYS A 47 5.33 6.33 -14.41
C LYS A 47 6.86 6.24 -14.28
N SER A 48 7.50 7.24 -13.68
CA SER A 48 8.97 7.25 -13.51
C SER A 48 9.46 6.12 -12.60
N VAL A 49 8.61 5.67 -11.67
CA VAL A 49 8.94 4.57 -10.73
C VAL A 49 8.54 3.19 -11.30
N GLY A 50 7.85 3.17 -12.45
CA GLY A 50 7.47 1.93 -13.13
C GLY A 50 6.11 1.37 -12.70
N TYR A 51 5.25 2.21 -12.16
CA TYR A 51 3.84 1.88 -11.97
C TYR A 51 3.03 2.28 -13.20
N LYS A 52 1.88 1.66 -13.38
CA LYS A 52 0.93 2.00 -14.45
C LYS A 52 -0.23 2.81 -13.86
N PRO A 53 -0.26 4.13 -14.04
CA PRO A 53 -1.35 4.95 -13.45
C PRO A 53 -2.75 4.56 -13.92
N ALA A 54 -2.86 3.98 -15.11
CA ALA A 54 -4.16 3.52 -15.65
C ALA A 54 -4.80 2.40 -14.80
N GLU A 55 -3.99 1.65 -14.06
CA GLU A 55 -4.46 0.56 -13.20
C GLU A 55 -4.77 1.05 -11.77
N MET A 56 -4.57 2.34 -11.52
CA MET A 56 -4.69 2.91 -10.18
C MET A 56 -5.90 3.83 -10.06
N VAL A 57 -6.47 3.86 -8.87
CA VAL A 57 -7.63 4.71 -8.59
C VAL A 57 -7.16 5.94 -7.83
N PHE A 58 -7.55 7.12 -8.32
CA PHE A 58 -7.31 8.40 -7.69
C PHE A 58 -8.62 8.88 -7.07
N ILE A 59 -8.61 9.16 -5.78
CA ILE A 59 -9.80 9.53 -5.02
C ILE A 59 -9.59 10.91 -4.39
N PRO A 60 -10.32 11.95 -4.82
CA PRO A 60 -10.32 13.22 -4.11
C PRO A 60 -11.11 13.07 -2.82
N ALA A 61 -10.58 13.52 -1.71
CA ALA A 61 -11.21 13.33 -0.41
C ALA A 61 -10.95 14.51 0.53
N SER A 62 -11.80 14.65 1.54
CA SER A 62 -11.50 15.44 2.72
C SER A 62 -11.74 14.55 3.94
N ALA A 63 -10.65 14.06 4.52
CA ALA A 63 -10.75 13.20 5.70
C ALA A 63 -11.35 13.96 6.89
N PHE A 64 -11.06 15.25 7.01
CA PHE A 64 -11.58 16.09 8.08
C PHE A 64 -13.11 16.27 8.01
N LYS A 65 -13.64 16.42 6.81
CA LYS A 65 -15.10 16.60 6.58
C LYS A 65 -15.82 15.27 6.34
N GLY A 66 -15.08 14.19 6.05
CA GLY A 66 -15.66 12.89 5.71
C GLY A 66 -16.03 12.72 4.25
N ASP A 67 -15.70 13.70 3.41
CA ASP A 67 -16.04 13.69 1.97
C ASP A 67 -15.29 12.58 1.22
N ASN A 68 -16.04 11.74 0.51
CA ASN A 68 -15.53 10.59 -0.27
C ASN A 68 -14.77 9.54 0.55
N ILE A 69 -14.89 9.56 1.88
CA ILE A 69 -14.31 8.51 2.74
C ILE A 69 -15.26 7.30 2.79
N VAL A 70 -16.42 7.46 3.38
CA VAL A 70 -17.45 6.40 3.49
C VAL A 70 -18.58 6.65 2.51
N LYS A 71 -19.05 7.90 2.44
CA LYS A 71 -20.13 8.35 1.56
C LYS A 71 -19.57 9.28 0.49
N LYS A 72 -20.22 9.30 -0.66
CA LYS A 72 -19.87 10.23 -1.73
C LYS A 72 -20.13 11.68 -1.30
N SER A 73 -19.21 12.55 -1.68
CA SER A 73 -19.29 13.97 -1.34
C SER A 73 -20.34 14.69 -2.22
N GLU A 74 -21.15 15.50 -1.59
CA GLU A 74 -22.07 16.42 -2.27
C GLU A 74 -21.31 17.64 -2.82
N ASN A 75 -20.10 17.89 -2.32
CA ASN A 75 -19.25 19.01 -2.73
C ASN A 75 -18.40 18.70 -3.96
N MET A 76 -18.24 17.40 -4.31
CA MET A 76 -17.42 16.95 -5.44
C MET A 76 -18.28 16.16 -6.43
N VAL A 77 -19.34 16.81 -6.95
CA VAL A 77 -20.30 16.20 -7.89
C VAL A 77 -19.62 15.74 -9.18
N TRP A 78 -18.51 16.38 -9.54
CA TRP A 78 -17.69 16.03 -10.72
C TRP A 78 -16.95 14.70 -10.58
N TYR A 79 -16.85 14.17 -9.36
CA TYR A 79 -16.14 12.91 -9.13
C TYR A 79 -17.12 11.73 -9.13
N HIS A 80 -16.97 10.82 -10.08
CA HIS A 80 -17.86 9.66 -10.24
C HIS A 80 -17.22 8.33 -9.84
N GLY A 81 -16.00 8.36 -9.27
CA GLY A 81 -15.28 7.16 -8.85
C GLY A 81 -15.76 6.59 -7.51
N PRO A 82 -15.06 5.58 -7.01
CA PRO A 82 -15.40 4.96 -5.72
C PRO A 82 -14.98 5.84 -4.53
N THR A 83 -15.61 5.61 -3.38
CA THR A 83 -15.15 6.17 -2.11
C THR A 83 -13.89 5.43 -1.64
N VAL A 84 -13.21 5.96 -0.63
CA VAL A 84 -12.04 5.31 -0.02
C VAL A 84 -12.43 3.93 0.52
N ARG A 85 -13.57 3.83 1.21
CA ARG A 85 -14.09 2.57 1.74
C ARG A 85 -14.32 1.54 0.63
N GLU A 86 -15.06 1.95 -0.42
CA GLU A 86 -15.33 1.06 -1.56
C GLU A 86 -14.06 0.57 -2.24
N GLN A 87 -13.03 1.42 -2.30
CA GLN A 87 -11.75 1.04 -2.89
C GLN A 87 -10.96 0.08 -2.00
N LEU A 88 -11.01 0.28 -0.68
CA LEU A 88 -10.37 -0.64 0.26
C LEU A 88 -10.98 -2.05 0.16
N ASP A 89 -12.31 -2.12 0.02
CA ASP A 89 -13.02 -3.39 -0.12
C ASP A 89 -12.68 -4.12 -1.44
N LYS A 90 -12.17 -3.41 -2.45
CA LYS A 90 -11.75 -3.98 -3.73
C LYS A 90 -10.33 -4.55 -3.71
N PHE A 91 -9.53 -4.23 -2.71
CA PHE A 91 -8.17 -4.78 -2.62
C PHE A 91 -8.23 -6.28 -2.37
N VAL A 92 -7.51 -7.01 -3.21
CA VAL A 92 -7.41 -8.48 -3.11
C VAL A 92 -6.12 -8.83 -2.39
N ALA A 93 -6.25 -9.59 -1.31
CA ALA A 93 -5.06 -10.07 -0.59
C ALA A 93 -4.22 -10.95 -1.54
N PRO A 94 -2.90 -10.74 -1.58
CA PRO A 94 -2.04 -11.58 -2.42
C PRO A 94 -2.11 -13.03 -1.97
N GLU A 95 -2.14 -13.95 -2.93
CA GLU A 95 -2.15 -15.37 -2.63
C GLU A 95 -0.85 -15.75 -1.89
N LYS A 96 -1.02 -16.41 -0.77
CA LYS A 96 0.11 -16.93 0.00
C LYS A 96 0.51 -18.29 -0.58
N PRO A 97 1.79 -18.52 -0.88
CA PRO A 97 2.24 -19.79 -1.45
C PRO A 97 2.30 -20.90 -0.38
N THR A 98 1.14 -21.31 0.10
CA THR A 98 1.01 -22.29 1.20
C THR A 98 1.53 -23.69 0.80
N ASN A 99 1.60 -23.96 -0.49
CA ASN A 99 2.02 -25.27 -1.01
C ASN A 99 3.52 -25.40 -1.26
N LEU A 100 4.27 -24.30 -1.04
CA LEU A 100 5.72 -24.29 -1.22
C LEU A 100 6.45 -24.62 0.09
N PRO A 101 7.69 -25.12 0.01
CA PRO A 101 8.51 -25.34 1.20
C PRO A 101 8.69 -24.06 2.02
N LEU A 102 8.89 -24.23 3.30
CA LEU A 102 9.16 -23.12 4.22
C LEU A 102 10.39 -22.34 3.73
N ARG A 103 10.22 -21.05 3.58
CA ARG A 103 11.30 -20.10 3.29
C ARG A 103 11.24 -18.95 4.27
N VAL A 104 12.40 -18.59 4.79
CA VAL A 104 12.53 -17.45 5.69
C VAL A 104 13.56 -16.50 5.10
N ALA A 105 13.12 -15.32 4.68
CA ALA A 105 14.04 -14.28 4.24
C ALA A 105 14.61 -13.61 5.49
N ILE A 106 15.81 -14.01 5.89
CA ILE A 106 16.46 -13.49 7.11
C ILE A 106 16.86 -12.03 6.87
N GLN A 107 16.39 -11.16 7.74
CA GLN A 107 16.66 -9.71 7.70
C GLN A 107 17.73 -9.32 8.73
N ASP A 108 17.77 -10.03 9.85
CA ASP A 108 18.72 -9.73 10.92
C ASP A 108 19.01 -10.99 11.75
N VAL A 109 20.11 -10.98 12.49
CA VAL A 109 20.51 -12.09 13.34
C VAL A 109 21.02 -11.53 14.66
N TYR A 110 20.42 -11.98 15.75
CA TYR A 110 20.80 -11.59 17.11
C TYR A 110 21.42 -12.76 17.84
N ASN A 111 22.52 -12.50 18.55
CA ASN A 111 23.11 -13.47 19.45
C ASN A 111 22.72 -13.09 20.89
N ILE A 112 21.85 -13.88 21.49
CA ILE A 112 21.29 -13.61 22.81
C ILE A 112 21.91 -14.58 23.82
N THR A 113 22.59 -14.03 24.82
CA THR A 113 23.23 -14.83 25.89
C THR A 113 22.20 -15.74 26.57
N GLY A 114 22.48 -17.05 26.63
CA GLY A 114 21.59 -18.04 27.22
C GLY A 114 20.55 -18.63 26.28
N ILE A 115 20.34 -18.01 25.11
CA ILE A 115 19.38 -18.49 24.10
C ILE A 115 20.11 -18.98 22.83
N GLY A 116 21.17 -18.25 22.43
CA GLY A 116 21.93 -18.56 21.22
C GLY A 116 21.60 -17.61 20.08
N VAL A 117 21.78 -18.10 18.87
CA VAL A 117 21.57 -17.33 17.64
C VAL A 117 20.10 -17.31 17.26
N VAL A 118 19.53 -16.11 17.18
CA VAL A 118 18.10 -15.89 16.85
C VAL A 118 18.01 -15.15 15.51
N PRO A 119 17.72 -15.86 14.42
CA PRO A 119 17.45 -15.19 13.12
C PRO A 119 16.07 -14.56 13.13
N VAL A 120 15.97 -13.35 12.63
CA VAL A 120 14.72 -12.59 12.47
C VAL A 120 14.47 -12.34 10.98
N GLY A 121 13.27 -12.64 10.54
CA GLY A 121 12.95 -12.47 9.12
C GLY A 121 11.49 -12.70 8.79
N LYS A 122 11.17 -12.52 7.50
CA LYS A 122 9.83 -12.74 6.98
C LYS A 122 9.66 -14.22 6.59
N VAL A 123 8.67 -14.90 7.19
CA VAL A 123 8.31 -16.28 6.84
C VAL A 123 7.41 -16.25 5.60
N GLU A 124 7.92 -16.86 4.54
CA GLU A 124 7.15 -17.05 3.30
C GLU A 124 6.78 -18.52 3.18
N UNK A 125 5.63 -18.75 3.50
CA UNK A 125 5.12 -20.01 3.33
C UNK A 125 4.64 -20.49 4.63
N UNK A 126 3.79 -20.57 4.66
CA UNK A 126 3.35 -20.90 5.70
C UNK A 126 3.47 -22.15 6.01
N UNK A 127 4.13 -22.37 6.32
CA UNK A 127 4.13 -23.49 6.76
C UNK A 127 3.24 -23.47 7.82
N UNK A 128 2.62 -24.03 7.74
CA UNK A 128 1.96 -24.26 8.80
C UNK A 128 2.90 -24.22 9.86
N TRP A 129 2.47 -23.97 10.96
CA TRP A 129 3.25 -24.08 12.18
C TRP A 129 3.68 -25.55 12.42
N ARG A 130 4.50 -26.06 11.57
CA ARG A 130 5.21 -27.28 11.95
C ARG A 130 6.36 -26.84 12.87
N GLN A 131 6.39 -27.37 14.06
CA GLN A 131 7.61 -27.43 14.84
C GLN A 131 8.64 -28.22 14.02
N SER A 132 9.30 -27.55 13.13
CA SER A 132 10.52 -28.11 12.59
C SER A 132 11.51 -28.07 13.74
N ASN A 133 11.92 -29.22 14.21
CA ASN A 133 13.07 -29.34 15.09
C ASN A 133 14.26 -28.69 14.35
N CYS A 134 14.53 -27.45 14.67
CA CYS A 134 15.78 -26.79 14.25
C CYS A 134 16.93 -27.37 15.07
N ASN A 135 17.07 -28.68 15.04
CA ASN A 135 18.20 -29.39 15.63
C ASN A 135 19.26 -29.74 14.57
N ALA A 136 19.46 -28.83 13.64
CA ALA A 136 20.51 -29.05 12.65
C ALA A 136 21.29 -27.76 12.44
N TRP A 137 22.20 -27.51 13.43
CA TRP A 137 23.47 -26.73 13.21
C TRP A 137 24.29 -26.77 14.47
#